data_be198310211de7c6f2628f3fb06bc4cc
#
_entry.id   be198310211de7c6f2628f3fb06bc4cc
#
_cell.length_a   1.000
_cell.length_b   1.000
_cell.length_c   1.000
_cell.angle_alpha   90.00
_cell.angle_beta   90.00
_cell.angle_gamma   90.00
#
_symmetry.space_group_name_H-M   'P 1'
#
loop_
_entity.id
_entity.type
_entity.pdbx_description
1 polymer ?
#
loop_
_entity_poly.entity_id
_entity_poly.type
_entity_poly.pdbx_seq_one_letter_code
_entity_poly.pdbx_strand_id
1 'polypeptide(L)'
;MIKCLVVAEKDPVTNKIRRGALLRLIHPPSGVRYSLARQMAKTPKILGHYEFTLHSSLASIAKFAAEHFFPVQTSNFSIVHSFYWNLHRYGKPWIHENDQSPSQFLGRYVNSDGWVARQIKELFSSYINSSLCKKTVVWSDWARKGYESDGIDKSKIAVIPPPSPVRNHRIRHEGVNILFLGRDFLRKGGDISLQLFWRLSKEFNNVRMIFVGEINQSDILRRVHADSKIRYFRQPDDSLLYSYIYPLSDIFVLPTRNDAFALSIVEAMSYGIPVVTTRRDALPELIMHSVNGYLASQNDTEEFTNLTAKLIENEELRNRMSLSAKQFVSHRFSPAEIGKKLMQIYEDAMIQ
;
A
#
# COMPACT_ATOMS: atom_id res chain seq x y z
N MET A 1 -23.04 19.12 -4.82
CA MET A 1 -21.98 18.61 -3.90
C MET A 1 -22.38 17.23 -3.38
N ILE A 2 -21.59 16.20 -3.71
CA ILE A 2 -21.85 14.82 -3.30
C ILE A 2 -21.40 14.63 -1.85
N LYS A 3 -22.31 14.17 -0.98
CA LYS A 3 -21.97 13.78 0.38
C LYS A 3 -21.63 12.28 0.41
N CYS A 4 -20.36 11.95 0.55
CA CYS A 4 -19.88 10.57 0.55
C CYS A 4 -19.43 10.15 1.95
N LEU A 5 -19.97 9.01 2.43
CA LEU A 5 -19.53 8.38 3.66
C LEU A 5 -18.37 7.45 3.35
N VAL A 6 -17.22 7.69 3.96
CA VAL A 6 -16.05 6.80 3.84
C VAL A 6 -16.03 5.82 5.01
N VAL A 7 -16.01 4.53 4.69
CA VAL A 7 -15.87 3.44 5.66
C VAL A 7 -14.50 2.82 5.47
N ALA A 8 -13.62 2.99 6.44
CA ALA A 8 -12.24 2.53 6.34
C ALA A 8 -11.74 1.95 7.66
N GLU A 9 -10.99 0.87 7.56
CA GLU A 9 -10.33 0.26 8.71
C GLU A 9 -9.19 1.13 9.23
N LYS A 10 -9.03 1.08 10.54
CA LYS A 10 -7.82 1.56 11.19
C LYS A 10 -6.77 0.46 11.21
N ASP A 11 -5.54 0.87 11.10
CA ASP A 11 -4.40 -0.01 11.33
C ASP A 11 -4.41 -0.46 12.81
N PRO A 12 -4.35 -1.76 13.09
CA PRO A 12 -4.52 -2.27 14.46
C PRO A 12 -3.35 -1.88 15.39
N VAL A 13 -2.18 -1.60 14.83
CA VAL A 13 -0.98 -1.23 15.61
C VAL A 13 -0.95 0.26 15.89
N THR A 14 -1.19 1.09 14.85
CA THR A 14 -1.07 2.55 14.97
C THR A 14 -2.37 3.24 15.32
N ASN A 15 -3.51 2.55 15.26
CA ASN A 15 -4.86 3.10 15.39
C ASN A 15 -5.17 4.25 14.38
N LYS A 16 -4.34 4.42 13.35
CA LYS A 16 -4.52 5.40 12.28
C LYS A 16 -5.31 4.79 11.12
N ILE A 17 -6.01 5.61 10.35
CA ILE A 17 -6.65 5.18 9.10
C ILE A 17 -5.58 4.60 8.17
N ARG A 18 -5.88 3.45 7.55
CA ARG A 18 -4.95 2.84 6.58
C ARG A 18 -4.64 3.80 5.44
N ARG A 19 -3.41 3.79 4.99
CA ARG A 19 -2.82 4.78 4.09
C ARG A 19 -3.61 5.05 2.82
N GLY A 20 -4.10 4.03 2.12
CA GLY A 20 -4.87 4.20 0.89
C GLY A 20 -6.14 5.02 1.08
N ALA A 21 -6.92 4.70 2.12
CA ALA A 21 -8.12 5.48 2.47
C ALA A 21 -7.77 6.90 2.91
N LEU A 22 -6.67 7.08 3.67
CA LEU A 22 -6.21 8.41 4.07
C LEU A 22 -5.87 9.28 2.85
N LEU A 23 -5.18 8.74 1.86
CA LEU A 23 -4.83 9.48 0.63
C LEU A 23 -6.07 9.95 -0.13
N ARG A 24 -7.16 9.17 -0.17
CA ARG A 24 -8.44 9.59 -0.73
C ARG A 24 -9.06 10.74 0.08
N LEU A 25 -9.06 10.61 1.42
CA LEU A 25 -9.66 11.61 2.31
C LEU A 25 -8.98 12.98 2.22
N ILE A 26 -7.66 13.02 2.08
CA ILE A 26 -6.89 14.28 1.99
C ILE A 26 -6.85 14.87 0.56
N HIS A 27 -7.25 14.08 -0.45
CA HIS A 27 -7.35 14.51 -1.85
C HIS A 27 -8.74 14.18 -2.41
N PRO A 28 -9.84 14.78 -1.89
CA PRO A 28 -11.17 14.53 -2.39
C PRO A 28 -11.35 15.05 -3.81
N PRO A 29 -12.17 14.38 -4.65
CA PRO A 29 -12.57 14.96 -5.94
C PRO A 29 -13.27 16.30 -5.75
N SER A 30 -13.13 17.19 -6.72
CA SER A 30 -13.88 18.46 -6.73
C SER A 30 -15.39 18.18 -6.68
N GLY A 31 -16.11 18.86 -5.82
CA GLY A 31 -17.55 18.66 -5.62
C GLY A 31 -17.94 17.49 -4.69
N VAL A 32 -16.98 16.77 -4.12
CA VAL A 32 -17.23 15.69 -3.13
C VAL A 32 -16.84 16.13 -1.73
N ARG A 33 -17.73 15.92 -0.78
CA ARG A 33 -17.44 16.06 0.66
C ARG A 33 -17.40 14.70 1.31
N TYR A 34 -16.25 14.29 1.79
CA TYR A 34 -16.07 13.08 2.57
C TYR A 34 -16.42 13.28 4.05
N SER A 35 -17.02 12.27 4.61
CA SER A 35 -17.18 12.12 6.06
C SER A 35 -16.73 10.71 6.43
N LEU A 36 -15.85 10.60 7.40
CA LEU A 36 -15.43 9.28 7.89
C LEU A 36 -16.49 8.70 8.80
N ALA A 37 -16.88 7.45 8.58
CA ALA A 37 -17.73 6.73 9.49
C ALA A 37 -17.05 6.69 10.87
N ARG A 38 -17.73 7.24 11.89
CA ARG A 38 -17.30 7.05 13.27
C ARG A 38 -17.32 5.53 13.51
N GLN A 39 -16.28 5.02 14.15
CA GLN A 39 -16.12 3.60 14.43
C GLN A 39 -17.45 3.05 14.94
N MET A 40 -18.07 2.22 14.12
CA MET A 40 -19.36 1.64 14.44
C MET A 40 -19.20 0.72 15.63
N ALA A 41 -20.25 0.61 16.41
CA ALA A 41 -20.37 -0.05 17.69
C ALA A 41 -19.20 -0.96 18.03
N LYS A 42 -18.53 -0.69 19.14
CA LYS A 42 -17.45 -1.50 19.69
C LYS A 42 -17.77 -2.97 19.40
N THR A 43 -17.10 -3.55 18.38
CA THR A 43 -17.03 -5.01 18.29
C THR A 43 -16.71 -5.49 19.69
N PRO A 44 -17.45 -6.45 20.25
CA PRO A 44 -17.19 -6.93 21.59
C PRO A 44 -15.69 -7.19 21.72
N LYS A 45 -15.05 -6.76 22.81
CA LYS A 45 -13.60 -6.88 23.06
C LYS A 45 -13.04 -8.30 22.89
N ILE A 46 -13.91 -9.30 22.74
CA ILE A 46 -13.62 -10.70 22.50
C ILE A 46 -12.92 -10.96 21.13
N LEU A 47 -13.05 -10.04 20.15
CA LEU A 47 -12.46 -10.18 18.81
C LEU A 47 -11.32 -9.18 18.54
N GLY A 48 -10.82 -8.49 19.53
CA GLY A 48 -9.97 -7.30 19.40
C GLY A 48 -8.47 -7.50 19.28
N HIS A 49 -7.93 -8.71 19.29
CA HIS A 49 -6.51 -9.00 19.12
C HIS A 49 -6.34 -10.36 18.44
N TYR A 50 -6.50 -10.39 17.13
CA TYR A 50 -6.00 -11.52 16.36
C TYR A 50 -4.94 -11.03 15.39
N GLU A 51 -3.67 -11.27 15.74
CA GLU A 51 -2.64 -11.55 14.76
C GLU A 51 -3.18 -12.64 13.82
N PHE A 52 -3.03 -12.44 12.51
CA PHE A 52 -3.42 -13.42 11.51
C PHE A 52 -2.53 -14.68 11.65
N THR A 53 -2.82 -15.52 12.63
CA THR A 53 -2.32 -16.88 12.73
C THR A 53 -3.39 -17.83 12.18
N LEU A 54 -2.98 -19.00 11.73
CA LEU A 54 -3.79 -20.02 11.02
C LEU A 54 -5.12 -20.42 11.72
N HIS A 55 -5.35 -20.03 12.95
CA HIS A 55 -6.58 -20.27 13.71
C HIS A 55 -7.67 -19.19 13.46
N SER A 56 -7.38 -18.20 12.63
CA SER A 56 -8.22 -17.00 12.45
C SER A 56 -9.29 -17.11 11.34
N SER A 57 -9.35 -18.20 10.57
CA SER A 57 -10.28 -18.29 9.44
C SER A 57 -11.74 -18.32 9.88
N LEU A 58 -12.09 -19.06 10.92
CA LEU A 58 -13.43 -19.08 11.50
C LEU A 58 -13.76 -17.78 12.22
N ALA A 59 -12.79 -17.19 12.93
CA ALA A 59 -12.95 -15.89 13.59
C ALA A 59 -13.14 -14.76 12.57
N SER A 60 -12.46 -14.81 11.43
CA SER A 60 -12.62 -13.84 10.33
C SER A 60 -13.99 -13.95 9.66
N ILE A 61 -14.50 -15.17 9.48
CA ILE A 61 -15.87 -15.41 8.98
C ILE A 61 -16.89 -14.92 10.00
N ALA A 62 -16.72 -15.23 11.29
CA ALA A 62 -17.60 -14.80 12.36
C ALA A 62 -17.61 -13.26 12.49
N LYS A 63 -16.43 -12.63 12.40
CA LYS A 63 -16.31 -11.17 12.37
C LYS A 63 -17.02 -10.58 11.16
N PHE A 64 -16.77 -11.12 9.97
CA PHE A 64 -17.43 -10.71 8.74
C PHE A 64 -18.95 -10.87 8.82
N ALA A 65 -19.44 -12.00 9.33
CA ALA A 65 -20.87 -12.23 9.53
C ALA A 65 -21.46 -11.24 10.56
N ALA A 66 -20.77 -11.01 11.68
CA ALA A 66 -21.20 -10.06 12.70
C ALA A 66 -21.26 -8.63 12.16
N GLU A 67 -20.25 -8.18 11.43
CA GLU A 67 -20.21 -6.86 10.80
C GLU A 67 -21.34 -6.68 9.77
N HIS A 68 -21.71 -7.76 9.08
CA HIS A 68 -22.81 -7.76 8.11
C HIS A 68 -24.19 -7.56 8.75
N PHE A 69 -24.37 -7.94 10.02
CA PHE A 69 -25.63 -7.78 10.77
C PHE A 69 -25.81 -6.36 11.33
N PHE A 70 -24.75 -5.56 11.42
CA PHE A 70 -24.84 -4.19 11.95
C PHE A 70 -24.88 -3.17 10.80
N PRO A 71 -26.05 -2.58 10.52
CA PRO A 71 -26.18 -1.60 9.44
C PRO A 71 -25.40 -0.31 9.77
N VAL A 72 -24.76 0.25 8.76
CA VAL A 72 -24.15 1.58 8.84
C VAL A 72 -25.24 2.64 8.68
N GLN A 73 -25.29 3.64 9.56
CA GLN A 73 -26.19 4.77 9.38
C GLN A 73 -25.74 5.63 8.20
N THR A 74 -26.51 5.57 7.10
CA THR A 74 -26.19 6.23 5.83
C THR A 74 -27.19 7.29 5.41
N SER A 75 -28.20 7.61 6.25
CA SER A 75 -29.34 8.47 5.90
C SER A 75 -28.94 9.83 5.31
N ASN A 76 -27.87 10.44 5.81
CA ASN A 76 -27.40 11.78 5.44
C ASN A 76 -26.40 11.82 4.28
N PHE A 77 -26.14 10.66 3.65
CA PHE A 77 -25.13 10.54 2.60
C PHE A 77 -25.77 10.10 1.28
N SER A 78 -25.20 10.55 0.16
CA SER A 78 -25.64 10.18 -1.19
C SER A 78 -25.09 8.82 -1.60
N ILE A 79 -23.84 8.51 -1.20
CA ILE A 79 -23.11 7.30 -1.56
C ILE A 79 -22.18 6.88 -0.42
N VAL A 80 -21.81 5.61 -0.39
CA VAL A 80 -20.80 5.07 0.53
C VAL A 80 -19.58 4.62 -0.24
N HIS A 81 -18.37 4.97 0.24
CA HIS A 81 -17.11 4.44 -0.28
C HIS A 81 -16.45 3.58 0.79
N SER A 82 -16.44 2.28 0.57
CA SER A 82 -15.97 1.26 1.51
C SER A 82 -14.60 0.73 1.11
N PHE A 83 -13.64 0.78 2.03
CA PHE A 83 -12.26 0.36 1.80
C PHE A 83 -11.97 -1.01 2.40
N TYR A 84 -11.13 -1.77 1.71
CA TYR A 84 -10.60 -3.07 2.15
C TYR A 84 -11.74 -4.09 2.37
N TRP A 85 -11.77 -4.74 3.53
CA TRP A 85 -12.67 -5.83 3.84
C TRP A 85 -13.95 -5.39 4.57
N ASN A 86 -14.27 -4.08 4.54
CA ASN A 86 -15.49 -3.55 5.19
C ASN A 86 -16.71 -3.74 4.29
N LEU A 87 -17.36 -4.88 4.40
CA LEU A 87 -18.55 -5.23 3.62
C LEU A 87 -19.82 -5.17 4.49
N HIS A 88 -20.26 -3.97 4.82
CA HIS A 88 -21.50 -3.75 5.58
C HIS A 88 -22.72 -3.59 4.67
N ARG A 89 -23.91 -3.82 5.22
CA ARG A 89 -25.18 -3.47 4.55
C ARG A 89 -25.40 -1.97 4.63
N TYR A 90 -25.19 -1.28 3.53
CA TYR A 90 -25.27 0.18 3.52
C TYR A 90 -26.68 0.70 3.22
N GLY A 91 -27.58 -0.10 2.63
CA GLY A 91 -28.93 0.31 2.22
C GLY A 91 -28.94 1.43 1.17
N LYS A 92 -27.78 1.75 0.59
CA LYS A 92 -27.56 2.79 -0.44
C LYS A 92 -26.53 2.33 -1.47
N PRO A 93 -26.46 2.98 -2.63
CA PRO A 93 -25.36 2.77 -3.58
C PRO A 93 -24.00 2.92 -2.88
N TRP A 94 -23.08 2.01 -3.19
CA TRP A 94 -21.76 2.03 -2.59
C TRP A 94 -20.67 1.60 -3.59
N ILE A 95 -19.47 2.04 -3.30
CA ILE A 95 -18.26 1.71 -4.02
C ILE A 95 -17.37 0.90 -3.08
N HIS A 96 -16.82 -0.20 -3.58
CA HIS A 96 -15.75 -0.95 -2.93
C HIS A 96 -14.38 -0.46 -3.42
N GLU A 97 -13.37 -0.38 -2.53
CA GLU A 97 -11.99 -0.09 -2.92
C GLU A 97 -10.99 -0.99 -2.18
N ASN A 98 -10.08 -1.65 -2.93
CA ASN A 98 -9.03 -2.49 -2.35
C ASN A 98 -7.81 -2.61 -3.29
N ASP A 99 -6.65 -2.96 -2.73
CA ASP A 99 -5.40 -3.17 -3.46
C ASP A 99 -5.21 -4.60 -3.99
N GLN A 100 -6.06 -5.55 -3.58
CA GLN A 100 -6.00 -6.97 -3.95
C GLN A 100 -7.36 -7.65 -3.79
N SER A 101 -7.56 -8.73 -4.53
CA SER A 101 -8.76 -9.55 -4.45
C SER A 101 -8.73 -10.55 -3.28
N PRO A 102 -9.88 -11.15 -2.91
CA PRO A 102 -9.94 -12.20 -1.89
C PRO A 102 -8.96 -13.35 -2.13
N SER A 103 -8.92 -13.91 -3.35
CA SER A 103 -7.99 -15.00 -3.68
C SER A 103 -6.54 -14.59 -3.59
N GLN A 104 -6.21 -13.37 -4.04
CA GLN A 104 -4.85 -12.84 -3.92
C GLN A 104 -4.44 -12.64 -2.46
N PHE A 105 -5.35 -12.18 -1.61
CA PHE A 105 -5.12 -12.06 -0.18
C PHE A 105 -4.94 -13.44 0.48
N LEU A 106 -5.89 -14.35 0.28
CA LEU A 106 -5.88 -15.67 0.90
C LEU A 106 -4.64 -16.47 0.49
N GLY A 107 -4.29 -16.49 -0.80
CA GLY A 107 -3.13 -17.21 -1.30
C GLY A 107 -1.78 -16.69 -0.78
N ARG A 108 -1.73 -15.44 -0.27
CA ARG A 108 -0.51 -14.80 0.20
C ARG A 108 -0.33 -14.80 1.69
N TYR A 109 -1.41 -14.55 2.42
CA TYR A 109 -1.36 -14.33 3.86
C TYR A 109 -1.86 -15.53 4.66
N VAL A 110 -2.68 -16.38 4.05
CA VAL A 110 -3.33 -17.50 4.73
C VAL A 110 -2.85 -18.85 4.19
N ASN A 111 -2.23 -18.88 3.00
CA ASN A 111 -1.76 -20.10 2.30
C ASN A 111 -2.80 -21.21 2.30
N SER A 112 -4.10 -20.89 2.07
CA SER A 112 -5.17 -21.87 2.13
C SER A 112 -6.05 -21.82 0.86
N ASP A 113 -6.06 -22.94 0.13
CA ASP A 113 -7.04 -23.26 -0.92
C ASP A 113 -8.21 -24.07 -0.36
N GLY A 114 -8.36 -24.11 0.96
CA GLY A 114 -9.34 -24.92 1.68
C GLY A 114 -10.79 -24.46 1.47
N TRP A 115 -11.74 -25.30 1.93
CA TRP A 115 -13.18 -25.01 1.86
C TRP A 115 -13.53 -23.63 2.44
N VAL A 116 -12.93 -23.24 3.57
CA VAL A 116 -13.15 -21.94 4.22
C VAL A 116 -12.76 -20.78 3.30
N ALA A 117 -11.63 -20.87 2.62
CA ALA A 117 -11.18 -19.84 1.70
C ALA A 117 -12.15 -19.67 0.52
N ARG A 118 -12.68 -20.79 0.00
CA ARG A 118 -13.72 -20.78 -1.04
C ARG A 118 -15.00 -20.08 -0.56
N GLN A 119 -15.47 -20.39 0.64
CA GLN A 119 -16.67 -19.75 1.21
C GLN A 119 -16.48 -18.23 1.41
N ILE A 120 -15.30 -17.79 1.90
CA ILE A 120 -14.98 -16.36 2.04
C ILE A 120 -15.01 -15.68 0.66
N LYS A 121 -14.40 -16.30 -0.33
CA LYS A 121 -14.36 -15.79 -1.69
C LYS A 121 -15.77 -15.66 -2.30
N GLU A 122 -16.58 -16.71 -2.22
CA GLU A 122 -17.95 -16.73 -2.75
C GLU A 122 -18.83 -15.68 -2.06
N LEU A 123 -18.76 -15.58 -0.74
CA LEU A 123 -19.50 -14.59 0.03
C LEU A 123 -19.12 -13.17 -0.38
N PHE A 124 -17.82 -12.90 -0.49
CA PHE A 124 -17.30 -11.61 -0.89
C PHE A 124 -17.71 -11.25 -2.32
N SER A 125 -17.59 -12.21 -3.25
CA SER A 125 -17.96 -12.03 -4.65
C SER A 125 -19.44 -11.76 -4.81
N SER A 126 -20.30 -12.49 -4.10
CA SER A 126 -21.76 -12.29 -4.14
C SER A 126 -22.13 -10.89 -3.64
N TYR A 127 -21.45 -10.42 -2.60
CA TYR A 127 -21.71 -9.12 -2.02
C TYR A 127 -21.29 -7.96 -2.95
N ILE A 128 -20.11 -8.05 -3.56
CA ILE A 128 -19.64 -7.07 -4.54
C ILE A 128 -20.47 -7.11 -5.83
N ASN A 129 -20.93 -8.28 -6.26
CA ASN A 129 -21.81 -8.39 -7.43
C ASN A 129 -23.26 -7.93 -7.15
N SER A 130 -23.61 -7.60 -5.90
CA SER A 130 -24.94 -7.08 -5.58
C SER A 130 -25.27 -5.80 -6.34
N SER A 131 -26.57 -5.51 -6.54
CA SER A 131 -27.05 -4.34 -7.27
C SER A 131 -26.69 -3.01 -6.59
N LEU A 132 -26.49 -3.00 -5.28
CA LEU A 132 -26.10 -1.80 -4.52
C LEU A 132 -24.60 -1.50 -4.61
N CYS A 133 -23.73 -2.50 -4.83
CA CYS A 133 -22.32 -2.26 -5.15
C CYS A 133 -22.21 -1.83 -6.60
N LYS A 134 -21.99 -0.57 -6.85
CA LYS A 134 -21.97 0.00 -8.20
C LYS A 134 -20.63 -0.18 -8.90
N LYS A 135 -19.53 -0.04 -8.17
CA LYS A 135 -18.17 -0.22 -8.70
C LYS A 135 -17.23 -0.78 -7.64
N THR A 136 -16.21 -1.50 -8.11
CA THR A 136 -15.04 -1.91 -7.35
C THR A 136 -13.83 -1.17 -7.91
N VAL A 137 -13.26 -0.29 -7.12
CA VAL A 137 -12.05 0.44 -7.43
C VAL A 137 -10.86 -0.39 -6.97
N VAL A 138 -9.96 -0.70 -7.89
CA VAL A 138 -8.72 -1.43 -7.60
C VAL A 138 -7.51 -0.59 -7.99
N TRP A 139 -6.35 -0.84 -7.38
CA TRP A 139 -5.19 0.04 -7.56
C TRP A 139 -4.27 -0.35 -8.71
N SER A 140 -4.43 -1.56 -9.25
CA SER A 140 -3.56 -2.12 -10.29
C SER A 140 -4.32 -3.06 -11.21
N ASP A 141 -3.76 -3.31 -12.40
CA ASP A 141 -4.25 -4.35 -13.29
C ASP A 141 -4.04 -5.76 -12.72
N TRP A 142 -2.99 -5.94 -11.92
CA TRP A 142 -2.80 -7.17 -11.18
C TRP A 142 -3.97 -7.45 -10.21
N ALA A 143 -4.42 -6.44 -9.45
CA ALA A 143 -5.60 -6.58 -8.59
C ALA A 143 -6.88 -6.81 -9.42
N ARG A 144 -7.06 -6.09 -10.54
CA ARG A 144 -8.18 -6.29 -11.47
C ARG A 144 -8.30 -7.74 -11.91
N LYS A 145 -7.19 -8.34 -12.40
CA LYS A 145 -7.16 -9.75 -12.80
C LYS A 145 -7.56 -10.70 -11.66
N GLY A 146 -7.16 -10.39 -10.43
CA GLY A 146 -7.57 -11.15 -9.25
C GLY A 146 -9.09 -11.09 -9.02
N TYR A 147 -9.68 -9.91 -9.08
CA TYR A 147 -11.13 -9.73 -8.94
C TYR A 147 -11.92 -10.42 -10.07
N GLU A 148 -11.46 -10.31 -11.30
CA GLU A 148 -12.05 -11.04 -12.44
C GLU A 148 -12.01 -12.57 -12.23
N SER A 149 -10.86 -13.08 -11.74
CA SER A 149 -10.69 -14.50 -11.39
C SER A 149 -11.60 -14.94 -10.22
N ASP A 150 -11.93 -14.02 -9.34
CA ASP A 150 -12.85 -14.25 -8.21
C ASP A 150 -14.33 -14.14 -8.60
N GLY A 151 -14.63 -13.95 -9.90
CA GLY A 151 -15.99 -13.92 -10.43
C GLY A 151 -16.69 -12.56 -10.25
N ILE A 152 -15.93 -11.47 -10.10
CA ILE A 152 -16.51 -10.13 -10.11
C ILE A 152 -16.72 -9.70 -11.56
N ASP A 153 -17.91 -9.15 -11.83
CA ASP A 153 -18.26 -8.62 -13.14
C ASP A 153 -17.25 -7.53 -13.57
N LYS A 154 -16.63 -7.75 -14.75
CA LYS A 154 -15.64 -6.82 -15.31
C LYS A 154 -16.17 -5.40 -15.47
N SER A 155 -17.46 -5.24 -15.77
CA SER A 155 -18.10 -3.95 -15.92
C SER A 155 -18.12 -3.15 -14.60
N LYS A 156 -18.02 -3.83 -13.46
CA LYS A 156 -17.95 -3.22 -12.13
C LYS A 156 -16.55 -2.83 -11.71
N ILE A 157 -15.49 -3.30 -12.37
CA ILE A 157 -14.11 -3.05 -11.94
C ILE A 157 -13.55 -1.81 -12.62
N ALA A 158 -12.97 -0.91 -11.83
CA ALA A 158 -12.25 0.26 -12.31
C ALA A 158 -10.85 0.34 -11.69
N VAL A 159 -9.82 0.51 -12.53
CA VAL A 159 -8.43 0.63 -12.04
C VAL A 159 -8.13 2.11 -11.78
N ILE A 160 -8.13 2.50 -10.50
CA ILE A 160 -7.83 3.86 -10.06
C ILE A 160 -6.97 3.78 -8.79
N PRO A 161 -5.65 3.98 -8.89
CA PRO A 161 -4.77 3.94 -7.71
C PRO A 161 -5.03 5.13 -6.78
N PRO A 162 -4.61 5.08 -5.51
CA PRO A 162 -4.64 6.23 -4.63
C PRO A 162 -3.81 7.40 -5.17
N PRO A 163 -4.24 8.65 -4.97
CA PRO A 163 -3.49 9.82 -5.44
C PRO A 163 -2.18 10.01 -4.67
N SER A 164 -1.17 10.53 -5.35
CA SER A 164 0.10 10.93 -4.74
C SER A 164 0.64 12.18 -5.46
N PRO A 165 0.70 13.33 -4.78
CA PRO A 165 1.27 14.52 -5.38
C PRO A 165 2.79 14.39 -5.48
N VAL A 166 3.38 14.96 -6.55
CA VAL A 166 4.83 15.12 -6.66
C VAL A 166 5.33 16.08 -5.58
N ARG A 167 6.49 15.79 -5.03
CA ARG A 167 7.12 16.54 -3.95
C ARG A 167 8.53 16.99 -4.37
N ASN A 168 8.83 18.27 -4.14
CA ASN A 168 10.11 18.86 -4.57
C ASN A 168 11.08 19.10 -3.41
N HIS A 169 10.63 18.89 -2.17
CA HIS A 169 11.50 19.08 -1.01
C HIS A 169 12.58 17.99 -0.96
N ARG A 170 13.84 18.42 -0.93
CA ARG A 170 15.03 17.56 -0.80
C ARG A 170 15.97 18.19 0.22
N ILE A 171 16.60 17.37 1.06
CA ILE A 171 17.62 17.79 2.02
C ILE A 171 18.98 17.49 1.41
N ARG A 172 19.82 18.52 1.31
CA ARG A 172 21.20 18.35 0.83
C ARG A 172 22.04 17.63 1.89
N HIS A 173 22.85 16.70 1.44
CA HIS A 173 23.79 15.94 2.27
C HIS A 173 24.94 15.43 1.41
N GLU A 174 25.99 14.93 2.05
CA GLU A 174 27.09 14.25 1.39
C GLU A 174 26.85 12.75 1.32
N GLY A 175 27.37 12.12 0.26
CA GLY A 175 27.27 10.68 0.04
C GLY A 175 25.90 10.25 -0.49
N VAL A 176 25.58 8.96 -0.31
CA VAL A 176 24.37 8.32 -0.81
C VAL A 176 23.61 7.68 0.34
N ASN A 177 22.36 8.07 0.53
CA ASN A 177 21.46 7.52 1.55
C ASN A 177 20.52 6.49 0.92
N ILE A 178 20.63 5.23 1.32
CA ILE A 178 19.73 4.14 0.96
C ILE A 178 18.60 4.09 1.98
N LEU A 179 17.35 4.19 1.53
CA LEU A 179 16.17 4.04 2.37
C LEU A 179 15.59 2.63 2.24
N PHE A 180 15.35 1.99 3.37
CA PHE A 180 14.38 0.90 3.52
C PHE A 180 13.22 1.36 4.38
N LEU A 181 11.99 1.04 3.96
CA LEU A 181 10.78 1.33 4.75
C LEU A 181 9.81 0.14 4.71
N GLY A 182 9.64 -0.53 5.86
CA GLY A 182 8.75 -1.67 5.96
C GLY A 182 8.53 -2.12 7.40
N ARG A 183 7.28 -2.14 7.88
CA ARG A 183 6.96 -2.53 9.26
C ARG A 183 7.19 -4.01 9.54
N ASP A 184 6.83 -4.86 8.60
CA ASP A 184 7.04 -6.30 8.70
C ASP A 184 8.42 -6.65 8.15
N PHE A 185 9.36 -6.88 9.04
CA PHE A 185 10.77 -7.03 8.75
C PHE A 185 11.05 -8.09 7.67
N LEU A 186 10.59 -9.31 7.88
CA LEU A 186 10.87 -10.41 6.94
C LEU A 186 10.05 -10.29 5.65
N ARG A 187 8.76 -10.01 5.76
CA ARG A 187 7.88 -9.91 4.60
C ARG A 187 8.30 -8.79 3.65
N LYS A 188 8.76 -7.65 4.20
CA LYS A 188 9.23 -6.51 3.42
C LYS A 188 10.69 -6.61 2.99
N GLY A 189 11.41 -7.66 3.41
CA GLY A 189 12.80 -7.91 3.02
C GLY A 189 13.80 -7.03 3.76
N GLY A 190 13.52 -6.67 5.02
CA GLY A 190 14.45 -5.92 5.85
C GLY A 190 15.78 -6.65 6.09
N ASP A 191 15.74 -7.96 6.17
CA ASP A 191 16.91 -8.84 6.24
C ASP A 191 17.80 -8.72 4.99
N ILE A 192 17.21 -8.78 3.80
CA ILE A 192 17.91 -8.60 2.52
C ILE A 192 18.47 -7.18 2.44
N SER A 193 17.68 -6.16 2.83
CA SER A 193 18.12 -4.75 2.82
C SER A 193 19.31 -4.49 3.73
N LEU A 194 19.38 -5.10 4.90
CA LEU A 194 20.54 -5.00 5.79
C LEU A 194 21.74 -5.76 5.24
N GLN A 195 21.55 -6.97 4.68
CA GLN A 195 22.64 -7.75 4.09
C GLN A 195 23.30 -7.01 2.93
N LEU A 196 22.49 -6.49 1.98
CA LEU A 196 23.03 -5.70 0.85
C LEU A 196 23.73 -4.44 1.35
N PHE A 197 23.18 -3.73 2.34
CA PHE A 197 23.80 -2.53 2.88
C PHE A 197 25.15 -2.82 3.53
N TRP A 198 25.25 -3.85 4.38
CA TRP A 198 26.53 -4.21 4.99
C TRP A 198 27.58 -4.65 3.98
N ARG A 199 27.18 -5.20 2.83
CA ARG A 199 28.11 -5.48 1.73
C ARG A 199 28.54 -4.19 1.05
N LEU A 200 27.60 -3.35 0.62
CA LEU A 200 27.89 -2.10 -0.08
C LEU A 200 28.68 -1.10 0.80
N SER A 201 28.45 -1.05 2.09
CA SER A 201 29.16 -0.14 3.01
C SER A 201 30.65 -0.49 3.22
N LYS A 202 31.10 -1.69 2.80
CA LYS A 202 32.53 -2.06 2.75
C LYS A 202 33.19 -1.58 1.45
N GLU A 203 32.44 -1.51 0.38
CA GLU A 203 32.92 -1.10 -0.96
C GLU A 203 32.87 0.41 -1.13
N PHE A 204 31.82 1.06 -0.55
CA PHE A 204 31.56 2.49 -0.68
C PHE A 204 31.59 3.18 0.69
N ASN A 205 32.60 4.02 0.93
CA ASN A 205 32.77 4.70 2.22
C ASN A 205 31.70 5.78 2.49
N ASN A 206 31.13 6.35 1.44
CA ASN A 206 30.17 7.46 1.49
C ASN A 206 28.70 7.00 1.50
N VAL A 207 28.43 5.70 1.67
CA VAL A 207 27.07 5.15 1.72
C VAL A 207 26.57 5.06 3.16
N ARG A 208 25.33 5.48 3.37
CA ARG A 208 24.58 5.37 4.64
C ARG A 208 23.23 4.73 4.41
N MET A 209 22.64 4.18 5.46
CA MET A 209 21.31 3.62 5.41
C MET A 209 20.37 4.34 6.36
N ILE A 210 19.16 4.60 5.88
CA ILE A 210 18.01 4.98 6.70
C ILE A 210 17.08 3.76 6.75
N PHE A 211 17.03 3.12 7.90
CA PHE A 211 16.20 1.92 8.09
C PHE A 211 14.95 2.29 8.90
N VAL A 212 13.78 2.11 8.29
CA VAL A 212 12.48 2.37 8.91
C VAL A 212 11.69 1.08 9.00
N GLY A 213 11.43 0.62 10.22
CA GLY A 213 10.66 -0.60 10.44
C GLY A 213 10.92 -1.24 11.78
N GLU A 214 10.19 -2.30 12.06
CA GLU A 214 10.31 -3.04 13.32
C GLU A 214 11.25 -4.22 13.16
N ILE A 215 12.28 -4.30 13.98
CA ILE A 215 13.24 -5.41 14.04
C ILE A 215 13.02 -6.15 15.37
N ASN A 216 12.50 -7.38 15.29
CA ASN A 216 12.19 -8.18 16.47
C ASN A 216 13.36 -9.09 16.90
N GLN A 217 14.36 -9.29 16.03
CA GLN A 217 15.55 -10.09 16.31
C GLN A 217 16.57 -9.23 17.06
N SER A 218 16.82 -9.57 18.32
CA SER A 218 17.66 -8.79 19.26
C SER A 218 19.12 -8.65 18.83
N ASP A 219 19.67 -9.65 18.18
CA ASP A 219 21.03 -9.67 17.63
C ASP A 219 21.17 -8.73 16.43
N ILE A 220 20.21 -8.76 15.50
CA ILE A 220 20.15 -7.85 14.36
C ILE A 220 19.97 -6.42 14.85
N LEU A 221 19.05 -6.19 15.78
CA LEU A 221 18.80 -4.85 16.34
C LEU A 221 20.05 -4.28 17.01
N ARG A 222 20.77 -5.08 17.81
CA ARG A 222 22.05 -4.67 18.43
C ARG A 222 23.09 -4.28 17.37
N ARG A 223 23.21 -5.07 16.30
CA ARG A 223 24.13 -4.77 15.21
C ARG A 223 23.75 -3.48 14.45
N VAL A 224 22.47 -3.25 14.21
CA VAL A 224 21.96 -2.02 13.60
C VAL A 224 22.26 -0.80 14.47
N HIS A 225 22.08 -0.88 15.78
CA HIS A 225 22.41 0.23 16.70
C HIS A 225 23.90 0.48 16.83
N ALA A 226 24.75 -0.53 16.67
CA ALA A 226 26.21 -0.39 16.73
C ALA A 226 26.82 0.19 15.42
N ASP A 227 26.08 0.18 14.32
CA ASP A 227 26.58 0.64 13.02
C ASP A 227 26.30 2.14 12.84
N SER A 228 27.34 2.98 12.93
CA SER A 228 27.23 4.44 12.80
C SER A 228 26.77 4.92 11.41
N LYS A 229 26.82 4.06 10.39
CA LYS A 229 26.32 4.34 9.04
C LYS A 229 24.81 4.08 8.90
N ILE A 230 24.13 3.50 9.93
CA ILE A 230 22.69 3.22 9.91
C ILE A 230 21.94 4.18 10.83
N ARG A 231 20.97 4.90 10.26
CA ARG A 231 19.96 5.64 11.03
C ARG A 231 18.71 4.79 11.15
N TYR A 232 18.41 4.32 12.35
CA TYR A 232 17.26 3.46 12.60
C TYR A 232 16.08 4.22 13.17
N PHE A 233 14.90 4.02 12.56
CA PHE A 233 13.61 4.53 13.01
C PHE A 233 12.62 3.37 13.13
N ARG A 234 12.20 3.05 14.34
CA ARG A 234 11.24 1.94 14.54
C ARG A 234 9.88 2.27 13.94
N GLN A 235 9.34 3.45 14.25
CA GLN A 235 7.98 3.85 13.88
C GLN A 235 7.84 5.38 13.83
N PRO A 236 8.45 6.04 12.82
CA PRO A 236 8.35 7.47 12.68
C PRO A 236 6.91 7.90 12.41
N ASP A 237 6.54 9.08 12.82
CA ASP A 237 5.29 9.70 12.42
C ASP A 237 5.34 10.18 10.95
N ASP A 238 4.17 10.55 10.42
CA ASP A 238 4.06 11.01 9.04
C ASP A 238 4.84 12.31 8.82
N SER A 239 4.92 13.19 9.82
CA SER A 239 5.68 14.45 9.71
C SER A 239 7.15 14.16 9.47
N LEU A 240 7.77 13.33 10.32
CA LEU A 240 9.17 12.95 10.19
C LEU A 240 9.44 12.19 8.87
N LEU A 241 8.50 11.32 8.46
CA LEU A 241 8.62 10.57 7.22
C LEU A 241 8.67 11.50 5.99
N TYR A 242 7.75 12.47 5.90
CA TYR A 242 7.63 13.34 4.73
C TYR A 242 8.52 14.59 4.76
N SER A 243 8.86 15.11 5.95
CA SER A 243 9.70 16.31 6.05
C SER A 243 11.21 16.00 6.14
N TYR A 244 11.57 14.76 6.48
CA TYR A 244 12.97 14.42 6.73
C TYR A 244 13.42 13.13 6.04
N ILE A 245 12.73 12.00 6.25
CA ILE A 245 13.22 10.68 5.82
C ILE A 245 13.23 10.57 4.29
N TYR A 246 12.10 10.77 3.62
CA TYR A 246 12.08 10.77 2.15
C TYR A 246 12.98 11.87 1.55
N PRO A 247 12.91 13.14 2.01
CA PRO A 247 13.76 14.21 1.47
C PRO A 247 15.27 13.95 1.57
N LEU A 248 15.70 13.18 2.56
CA LEU A 248 17.11 12.84 2.80
C LEU A 248 17.60 11.61 2.02
N SER A 249 16.70 10.87 1.35
CA SER A 249 17.00 9.58 0.74
C SER A 249 17.29 9.69 -0.76
N ASP A 250 18.25 8.91 -1.28
CA ASP A 250 18.67 8.91 -2.69
C ASP A 250 18.25 7.67 -3.45
N ILE A 251 18.16 6.53 -2.77
CA ILE A 251 17.77 5.23 -3.34
C ILE A 251 16.79 4.58 -2.40
N PHE A 252 15.67 4.09 -2.90
CA PHE A 252 14.73 3.30 -2.11
C PHE A 252 14.86 1.83 -2.45
N VAL A 253 15.17 0.99 -1.45
CA VAL A 253 15.32 -0.45 -1.61
C VAL A 253 14.22 -1.17 -0.85
N LEU A 254 13.40 -1.95 -1.57
CA LEU A 254 12.30 -2.73 -0.99
C LEU A 254 12.28 -4.15 -1.55
N PRO A 255 13.10 -5.08 -1.03
CA PRO A 255 13.17 -6.47 -1.49
C PRO A 255 12.01 -7.31 -0.93
N THR A 256 10.80 -6.82 -1.11
CA THR A 256 9.62 -7.41 -0.50
C THR A 256 9.31 -8.81 -1.02
N ARG A 257 8.96 -9.70 -0.11
CA ARG A 257 8.48 -11.06 -0.43
C ARG A 257 7.00 -11.07 -0.80
N ASN A 258 6.28 -10.03 -0.38
CA ASN A 258 4.85 -9.95 -0.59
C ASN A 258 4.34 -8.51 -0.40
N ASP A 259 3.80 -7.92 -1.47
CA ASP A 259 3.18 -6.58 -1.43
C ASP A 259 2.19 -6.41 -2.57
N ALA A 260 0.93 -6.14 -2.27
CA ALA A 260 -0.09 -5.99 -3.30
C ALA A 260 0.16 -4.76 -4.19
N PHE A 261 0.58 -3.62 -3.59
CA PHE A 261 0.76 -2.38 -4.35
C PHE A 261 1.96 -1.51 -3.91
N ALA A 262 2.42 -1.63 -2.67
CA ALA A 262 3.54 -0.87 -2.10
C ALA A 262 3.43 0.67 -2.27
N LEU A 263 2.49 1.29 -1.58
CA LEU A 263 2.33 2.77 -1.59
C LEU A 263 3.65 3.50 -1.26
N SER A 264 4.51 2.92 -0.43
CA SER A 264 5.83 3.48 -0.11
C SER A 264 6.74 3.66 -1.33
N ILE A 265 6.59 2.82 -2.36
CA ILE A 265 7.28 2.99 -3.65
C ILE A 265 6.79 4.26 -4.35
N VAL A 266 5.47 4.43 -4.45
CA VAL A 266 4.87 5.62 -5.09
C VAL A 266 5.25 6.89 -4.32
N GLU A 267 5.27 6.82 -2.99
CA GLU A 267 5.72 7.91 -2.13
C GLU A 267 7.19 8.24 -2.36
N ALA A 268 8.10 7.28 -2.39
CA ALA A 268 9.52 7.49 -2.71
C ALA A 268 9.69 8.12 -4.10
N MET A 269 9.03 7.58 -5.11
CA MET A 269 9.06 8.10 -6.47
C MET A 269 8.50 9.53 -6.57
N SER A 270 7.55 9.92 -5.71
CA SER A 270 7.03 11.28 -5.67
C SER A 270 8.09 12.32 -5.27
N TYR A 271 9.10 11.90 -4.50
CA TYR A 271 10.30 12.70 -4.18
C TYR A 271 11.41 12.56 -5.23
N GLY A 272 11.21 11.76 -6.28
CA GLY A 272 12.23 11.46 -7.26
C GLY A 272 13.31 10.53 -6.72
N ILE A 273 12.93 9.57 -5.88
CA ILE A 273 13.86 8.56 -5.38
C ILE A 273 13.73 7.33 -6.27
N PRO A 274 14.76 6.94 -7.04
CA PRO A 274 14.77 5.71 -7.82
C PRO A 274 14.66 4.49 -6.90
N VAL A 275 13.95 3.47 -7.37
CA VAL A 275 13.54 2.32 -6.57
C VAL A 275 14.21 1.05 -7.06
N VAL A 276 14.71 0.23 -6.14
CA VAL A 276 15.10 -1.17 -6.39
C VAL A 276 14.15 -2.07 -5.61
N THR A 277 13.34 -2.86 -6.32
CA THR A 277 12.31 -3.71 -5.69
C THR A 277 12.15 -5.04 -6.40
N THR A 278 11.34 -5.94 -5.84
CA THR A 278 11.11 -7.29 -6.36
C THR A 278 10.19 -7.28 -7.59
N ARG A 279 10.47 -8.13 -8.58
CA ARG A 279 9.61 -8.36 -9.75
C ARG A 279 8.47 -9.29 -9.39
N ARG A 280 7.46 -8.77 -8.68
CA ARG A 280 6.25 -9.54 -8.35
C ARG A 280 5.04 -8.65 -8.11
N ASP A 281 3.87 -9.27 -8.15
CA ASP A 281 2.59 -8.65 -7.82
C ASP A 281 2.28 -7.44 -8.72
N ALA A 282 1.83 -6.33 -8.16
CA ALA A 282 1.63 -5.10 -8.92
C ALA A 282 2.93 -4.25 -9.08
N LEU A 283 4.07 -4.67 -8.51
CA LEU A 283 5.29 -3.86 -8.54
C LEU A 283 5.84 -3.61 -9.96
N PRO A 284 5.75 -4.56 -10.92
CA PRO A 284 6.11 -4.28 -12.32
C PRO A 284 5.22 -3.23 -13.01
N GLU A 285 4.06 -2.90 -12.45
CA GLU A 285 3.23 -1.79 -12.96
C GLU A 285 3.70 -0.42 -12.46
N LEU A 286 4.50 -0.39 -11.39
CA LEU A 286 5.07 0.83 -10.81
C LEU A 286 6.46 1.11 -11.32
N ILE A 287 7.25 0.06 -11.57
CA ILE A 287 8.66 0.17 -11.96
C ILE A 287 8.87 -0.25 -13.40
N MET A 288 9.22 0.71 -14.23
CA MET A 288 9.77 0.48 -15.57
C MET A 288 11.28 0.24 -15.42
N HIS A 289 11.69 -1.05 -15.51
CA HIS A 289 13.06 -1.49 -15.30
C HIS A 289 14.07 -0.67 -16.12
N SER A 290 15.10 -0.17 -15.49
CA SER A 290 16.15 0.71 -16.05
C SER A 290 15.69 2.13 -16.45
N VAL A 291 14.42 2.50 -16.22
CA VAL A 291 13.91 3.84 -16.54
C VAL A 291 13.65 4.67 -15.28
N ASN A 292 12.82 4.18 -14.35
CA ASN A 292 12.49 4.87 -13.09
C ASN A 292 12.93 4.09 -11.85
N GLY A 293 13.62 2.96 -12.04
CA GLY A 293 14.11 2.06 -11.01
C GLY A 293 14.49 0.71 -11.57
N TYR A 294 14.70 -0.26 -10.69
CA TYR A 294 15.06 -1.62 -11.02
C TYR A 294 14.12 -2.64 -10.40
N LEU A 295 13.88 -3.72 -11.15
CA LEU A 295 13.16 -4.91 -10.69
C LEU A 295 14.14 -6.06 -10.58
N ALA A 296 14.30 -6.63 -9.41
CA ALA A 296 15.12 -7.79 -9.11
C ALA A 296 14.29 -9.05 -8.85
N SER A 297 14.93 -10.20 -8.93
CA SER A 297 14.36 -11.50 -8.59
C SER A 297 14.08 -11.60 -7.08
N GLN A 298 13.04 -12.33 -6.71
CA GLN A 298 12.70 -12.50 -5.30
C GLN A 298 13.79 -13.26 -4.55
N ASN A 299 14.17 -12.77 -3.37
CA ASN A 299 15.21 -13.33 -2.50
C ASN A 299 16.63 -13.37 -3.08
N ASP A 300 16.86 -12.73 -4.22
CA ASP A 300 18.20 -12.63 -4.81
C ASP A 300 18.94 -11.40 -4.25
N THR A 301 19.60 -11.59 -3.09
CA THR A 301 20.38 -10.52 -2.44
C THR A 301 21.50 -10.01 -3.32
N GLU A 302 22.09 -10.85 -4.17
CA GLU A 302 23.19 -10.46 -5.05
C GLU A 302 22.69 -9.54 -6.16
N GLU A 303 21.59 -9.89 -6.84
CA GLU A 303 20.98 -9.01 -7.84
C GLU A 303 20.57 -7.67 -7.25
N PHE A 304 19.94 -7.66 -6.05
CA PHE A 304 19.62 -6.42 -5.33
C PHE A 304 20.87 -5.59 -5.03
N THR A 305 21.96 -6.22 -4.60
CA THR A 305 23.23 -5.54 -4.31
C THR A 305 23.80 -4.90 -5.56
N ASN A 306 23.91 -5.65 -6.65
CA ASN A 306 24.47 -5.18 -7.92
C ASN A 306 23.66 -4.04 -8.55
N LEU A 307 22.33 -4.12 -8.51
CA LEU A 307 21.45 -3.05 -9.02
C LEU A 307 21.52 -1.79 -8.16
N THR A 308 21.67 -1.95 -6.84
CA THR A 308 21.86 -0.82 -5.92
C THR A 308 23.23 -0.19 -6.09
N ALA A 309 24.30 -0.99 -6.27
CA ALA A 309 25.66 -0.51 -6.54
C ALA A 309 25.71 0.39 -7.79
N LYS A 310 25.06 -0.01 -8.90
CA LYS A 310 24.96 0.82 -10.12
C LYS A 310 24.40 2.21 -9.84
N LEU A 311 23.42 2.30 -8.92
CA LEU A 311 22.85 3.59 -8.54
C LEU A 311 23.75 4.38 -7.59
N ILE A 312 24.59 3.73 -6.78
CA ILE A 312 25.57 4.41 -5.92
C ILE A 312 26.68 5.01 -6.76
N GLU A 313 27.22 4.25 -7.70
CA GLU A 313 28.36 4.62 -8.54
C GLU A 313 28.03 5.72 -9.54
N ASN A 314 26.81 5.75 -10.06
CA ASN A 314 26.45 6.60 -11.18
C ASN A 314 25.37 7.64 -10.79
N GLU A 315 25.85 8.84 -10.43
CA GLU A 315 24.98 9.96 -10.07
C GLU A 315 24.09 10.42 -11.23
N GLU A 316 24.62 10.44 -12.44
CA GLU A 316 23.86 10.84 -13.63
C GLU A 316 22.68 9.88 -13.87
N LEU A 317 22.93 8.57 -13.72
CA LEU A 317 21.89 7.55 -13.81
C LEU A 317 20.82 7.74 -12.73
N ARG A 318 21.23 8.01 -11.46
CA ARG A 318 20.28 8.33 -10.38
C ARG A 318 19.42 9.54 -10.73
N ASN A 319 20.05 10.60 -11.25
CA ASN A 319 19.33 11.84 -11.62
C ASN A 319 18.33 11.63 -12.76
N ARG A 320 18.71 10.87 -13.80
CA ARG A 320 17.78 10.49 -14.89
C ARG A 320 16.59 9.67 -14.36
N MET A 321 16.86 8.66 -13.55
CA MET A 321 15.79 7.83 -12.95
C MET A 321 14.92 8.63 -11.98
N SER A 322 15.50 9.58 -11.24
CA SER A 322 14.77 10.49 -10.36
C SER A 322 13.75 11.32 -11.13
N LEU A 323 14.15 11.90 -12.25
CA LEU A 323 13.25 12.67 -13.11
C LEU A 323 12.13 11.79 -13.67
N SER A 324 12.48 10.60 -14.18
CA SER A 324 11.52 9.64 -14.72
C SER A 324 10.54 9.15 -13.66
N ALA A 325 10.97 8.94 -12.43
CA ALA A 325 10.12 8.55 -11.30
C ALA A 325 9.09 9.67 -10.99
N LYS A 326 9.51 10.92 -10.92
CA LYS A 326 8.61 12.07 -10.73
C LYS A 326 7.59 12.21 -11.86
N GLN A 327 8.04 12.10 -13.11
CA GLN A 327 7.17 12.15 -14.28
C GLN A 327 6.12 11.05 -14.25
N PHE A 328 6.53 9.83 -13.94
CA PHE A 328 5.61 8.70 -13.80
C PHE A 328 4.53 8.96 -12.73
N VAL A 329 4.93 9.47 -11.56
CA VAL A 329 3.98 9.81 -10.48
C VAL A 329 3.06 10.96 -10.91
N SER A 330 3.59 12.01 -11.55
CA SER A 330 2.79 13.16 -11.98
C SER A 330 1.70 12.78 -12.99
N HIS A 331 1.96 11.79 -13.85
CA HIS A 331 0.99 11.32 -14.83
C HIS A 331 0.00 10.31 -14.25
N ARG A 332 0.49 9.30 -13.55
CA ARG A 332 -0.35 8.16 -13.13
C ARG A 332 -1.07 8.40 -11.81
N PHE A 333 -0.51 9.22 -10.92
CA PHE A 333 -1.00 9.42 -9.55
C PHE A 333 -1.43 10.86 -9.25
N SER A 334 -1.61 11.69 -10.28
CA SER A 334 -2.07 13.08 -10.13
C SER A 334 -3.38 13.15 -9.35
N PRO A 335 -3.43 13.89 -8.21
CA PRO A 335 -4.67 14.04 -7.46
C PRO A 335 -5.84 14.59 -8.31
N ALA A 336 -5.56 15.51 -9.25
CA ALA A 336 -6.57 16.09 -10.13
C ALA A 336 -7.16 15.04 -11.09
N GLU A 337 -6.30 14.28 -11.79
CA GLU A 337 -6.77 13.27 -12.75
C GLU A 337 -7.45 12.08 -12.07
N ILE A 338 -6.92 11.64 -10.94
CA ILE A 338 -7.54 10.59 -10.13
C ILE A 338 -8.89 11.09 -9.57
N GLY A 339 -8.95 12.34 -9.12
CA GLY A 339 -10.18 12.96 -8.65
C GLY A 339 -11.27 13.00 -9.73
N LYS A 340 -10.93 13.36 -10.99
CA LYS A 340 -11.89 13.34 -12.12
C LYS A 340 -12.45 11.94 -12.37
N LYS A 341 -11.58 10.93 -12.44
CA LYS A 341 -11.99 9.53 -12.64
C LYS A 341 -12.92 9.03 -11.53
N LEU A 342 -12.59 9.36 -10.28
CA LEU A 342 -13.39 8.94 -9.14
C LEU A 342 -14.73 9.69 -9.07
N MET A 343 -14.75 10.97 -9.45
CA MET A 343 -15.99 11.76 -9.56
C MET A 343 -16.97 11.14 -10.54
N GLN A 344 -16.50 10.74 -11.73
CA GLN A 344 -17.33 10.04 -12.72
C GLN A 344 -17.97 8.77 -12.15
N ILE A 345 -17.18 7.96 -11.40
CA ILE A 345 -17.70 6.75 -10.74
C ILE A 345 -18.80 7.10 -9.74
N TYR A 346 -18.67 8.17 -8.97
CA TYR A 346 -19.69 8.58 -8.02
C TYR A 346 -20.97 9.07 -8.72
N GLU A 347 -20.84 9.81 -9.80
CA GLU A 347 -21.97 10.30 -10.60
C GLU A 347 -22.73 9.12 -11.22
N ASP A 348 -22.01 8.20 -11.89
CA ASP A 348 -22.62 7.01 -12.50
C ASP A 348 -23.31 6.14 -11.45
N ALA A 349 -22.73 5.99 -10.26
CA ALA A 349 -23.27 5.18 -9.18
C ALA A 349 -24.57 5.78 -8.56
N MET A 350 -24.82 7.07 -8.71
CA MET A 350 -26.02 7.73 -8.20
C MET A 350 -27.17 7.75 -9.22
N ILE A 351 -26.88 7.59 -10.51
CA ILE A 351 -27.89 7.61 -11.59
C ILE A 351 -28.54 6.22 -11.75
N GLN A 352 -27.82 5.16 -11.48
CA GLN A 352 -28.27 3.75 -11.58
C GLN A 352 -28.96 3.26 -10.27
#